data_47a755962bf2c8dc3f4bcdf5c44026a7
#
_entry.id   47a755962bf2c8dc3f4bcdf5c44026a7
#
_cell.length_a   1.000
_cell.length_b   1.000
_cell.length_c   1.000
_cell.angle_alpha   90.00
_cell.angle_beta   90.00
_cell.angle_gamma   90.00
#
_symmetry.space_group_name_H-M   'P 1'
#
loop_
_entity.id
_entity.type
_entity.pdbx_description
1 polymer ?
#
loop_
_entity_poly.entity_id
_entity_poly.type
_entity_poly.pdbx_seq_one_letter_code
_entity_poly.pdbx_strand_id
1 'polypeptide(L)'
;MNQDDVASGDDVYVVADGMGGHRGGEVASTVATSAVVEGFTGPDRASLVRAVRLANRAVLERAAADPELSGMGTTLCALAVVDGPGGQGGPDALAVVNIGDSRVYRLDAGGLVRVSDDHSLVADLVRAGELTPDEAAVHPQRNILTRALGIEADPTIDSWELPPALGDRFLLCSDGLFNELDDARISELLGDGPAHEVAGRLVAEAVVEGGHDNVTALVVEVVDGPEVPPSGRPPIPAARPERITGPVRSRPKGDDPRATLRAAIGSVVAVVIATILVLSLFAGQGWFIGNDDGDVAVFRGRPSGILWFDPTFVEGGDLRISRLDDSTRAAVLETIPVGTLEEARRLIEGFRSHLSDQ
;
A
#
# COMPACT_ATOMS: atom_id res chain seq x y z
N MET A 1 3.13 9.12 17.75
CA MET A 1 2.94 10.30 16.87
C MET A 1 1.50 10.26 16.44
N ASN A 2 0.76 11.33 16.52
CA ASN A 2 -0.65 11.34 16.12
C ASN A 2 -0.73 11.47 14.59
N GLN A 3 -1.40 10.53 13.93
CA GLN A 3 -1.62 10.54 12.49
C GLN A 3 -3.05 10.95 12.12
N ASP A 4 -3.94 11.06 13.11
CA ASP A 4 -5.27 11.61 12.94
C ASP A 4 -5.23 13.12 12.83
N ASP A 5 -6.19 13.68 12.10
CA ASP A 5 -6.43 15.11 12.02
C ASP A 5 -7.94 15.42 12.03
N VAL A 6 -8.27 16.57 12.59
CA VAL A 6 -9.64 17.09 12.68
C VAL A 6 -9.68 18.55 12.25
N ALA A 7 -10.61 18.89 11.39
CA ALA A 7 -10.82 20.25 10.95
C ALA A 7 -12.30 20.60 10.90
N SER A 8 -12.61 21.89 11.08
CA SER A 8 -13.96 22.43 10.90
C SER A 8 -13.93 23.78 10.21
N GLY A 9 -14.92 24.01 9.34
CA GLY A 9 -15.26 25.33 8.78
C GLY A 9 -16.61 25.78 9.31
N ASP A 10 -17.19 26.80 8.68
CA ASP A 10 -18.49 27.35 9.12
C ASP A 10 -19.61 26.30 9.05
N ASP A 11 -19.65 25.50 7.98
CA ASP A 11 -20.72 24.52 7.72
C ASP A 11 -20.17 23.11 7.45
N VAL A 12 -18.90 22.83 7.74
CA VAL A 12 -18.27 21.52 7.46
C VAL A 12 -17.39 21.06 8.59
N TYR A 13 -17.46 19.77 8.90
CA TYR A 13 -16.78 19.09 9.98
C TYR A 13 -16.12 17.84 9.41
N VAL A 14 -14.83 17.61 9.70
CA VAL A 14 -14.02 16.58 9.05
C VAL A 14 -13.14 15.87 10.07
N VAL A 15 -13.06 14.55 9.97
CA VAL A 15 -12.07 13.71 10.67
C VAL A 15 -11.37 12.84 9.64
N ALA A 16 -10.07 12.67 9.79
CA ALA A 16 -9.23 11.85 8.94
C ALA A 16 -8.20 11.09 9.77
N ASP A 17 -8.01 9.81 9.48
CA ASP A 17 -7.02 8.93 10.08
C ASP A 17 -5.97 8.59 9.03
N GLY A 18 -4.73 8.97 9.30
CA GLY A 18 -3.64 8.91 8.34
C GLY A 18 -2.87 7.61 8.41
N MET A 19 -2.50 7.08 7.24
CA MET A 19 -1.69 5.87 7.07
C MET A 19 -0.48 6.11 6.16
N GLY A 20 0.56 5.26 6.30
CA GLY A 20 1.72 5.33 5.40
C GLY A 20 3.04 5.71 6.09
N GLY A 21 3.34 5.05 7.21
CA GLY A 21 4.52 5.30 8.04
C GLY A 21 4.39 6.59 8.86
N HIS A 22 5.24 6.75 9.87
CA HIS A 22 5.06 7.77 10.93
C HIS A 22 4.84 9.21 10.44
N ARG A 23 5.44 9.62 9.33
CA ARG A 23 5.31 10.98 8.81
C ARG A 23 4.28 11.09 7.68
N GLY A 24 4.09 10.02 6.92
CA GLY A 24 3.20 10.03 5.77
C GLY A 24 1.73 10.18 6.19
N GLY A 25 1.29 9.45 7.22
CA GLY A 25 -0.06 9.51 7.74
C GLY A 25 -0.44 10.90 8.24
N GLU A 26 0.38 11.51 9.10
CA GLU A 26 0.16 12.88 9.62
C GLU A 26 0.01 13.91 8.49
N VAL A 27 0.87 13.83 7.47
CA VAL A 27 0.79 14.74 6.32
C VAL A 27 -0.46 14.48 5.50
N ALA A 28 -0.83 13.21 5.29
CA ALA A 28 -1.99 12.85 4.48
C ALA A 28 -3.30 13.32 5.12
N SER A 29 -3.49 13.07 6.42
CA SER A 29 -4.68 13.50 7.16
C SER A 29 -4.82 15.02 7.19
N THR A 30 -3.73 15.74 7.54
CA THR A 30 -3.74 17.21 7.60
C THR A 30 -4.01 17.85 6.22
N VAL A 31 -3.39 17.34 5.15
CA VAL A 31 -3.67 17.82 3.79
C VAL A 31 -5.11 17.56 3.39
N ALA A 32 -5.66 16.39 3.74
CA ALA A 32 -7.02 16.03 3.37
C ALA A 32 -8.07 16.87 4.10
N THR A 33 -7.97 17.04 5.41
CA THR A 33 -8.91 17.83 6.21
C THR A 33 -8.92 19.29 5.79
N SER A 34 -7.73 19.90 5.65
CA SER A 34 -7.57 21.28 5.19
C SER A 34 -8.19 21.48 3.80
N ALA A 35 -7.91 20.58 2.85
CA ALA A 35 -8.42 20.67 1.50
C ALA A 35 -9.95 20.52 1.42
N VAL A 36 -10.58 19.74 2.31
CA VAL A 36 -12.04 19.64 2.39
C VAL A 36 -12.64 20.95 2.90
N VAL A 37 -12.11 21.52 3.99
CA VAL A 37 -12.60 22.78 4.57
C VAL A 37 -12.46 23.91 3.57
N GLU A 38 -11.32 24.04 2.90
CA GLU A 38 -11.09 25.09 1.88
C GLU A 38 -11.90 24.85 0.60
N GLY A 39 -12.09 23.59 0.22
CA GLY A 39 -12.75 23.20 -1.03
C GLY A 39 -14.29 23.14 -0.95
N PHE A 40 -14.87 23.12 0.25
CA PHE A 40 -16.32 23.11 0.45
C PHE A 40 -16.87 24.53 0.27
N THR A 41 -17.32 24.83 -0.94
CA THR A 41 -17.76 26.19 -1.32
C THR A 41 -19.18 26.26 -1.84
N GLY A 42 -19.91 25.17 -1.82
CA GLY A 42 -21.26 25.11 -2.38
C GLY A 42 -22.28 24.54 -1.40
N PRO A 43 -23.56 24.82 -1.63
CA PRO A 43 -24.60 24.54 -0.65
C PRO A 43 -25.21 23.14 -0.80
N ASP A 44 -24.60 22.23 -1.49
CA ASP A 44 -25.15 20.91 -1.78
C ASP A 44 -24.23 19.75 -1.46
N ARG A 45 -24.79 18.56 -1.32
CA ARG A 45 -24.05 17.32 -1.09
C ARG A 45 -22.96 17.08 -2.15
N ALA A 46 -23.23 17.43 -3.41
CA ALA A 46 -22.27 17.28 -4.47
C ALA A 46 -21.05 18.20 -4.29
N SER A 47 -21.21 19.34 -3.63
CA SER A 47 -20.11 20.24 -3.25
C SER A 47 -19.18 19.59 -2.23
N LEU A 48 -19.73 18.89 -1.24
CA LEU A 48 -18.95 18.14 -0.27
C LEU A 48 -18.17 17.00 -0.95
N VAL A 49 -18.82 16.25 -1.81
CA VAL A 49 -18.13 15.19 -2.59
C VAL A 49 -17.03 15.79 -3.48
N ARG A 50 -17.24 16.96 -4.09
CA ARG A 50 -16.18 17.65 -4.86
C ARG A 50 -15.02 18.08 -3.99
N ALA A 51 -15.27 18.57 -2.77
CA ALA A 51 -14.23 18.94 -1.82
C ALA A 51 -13.36 17.74 -1.43
N VAL A 52 -13.97 16.57 -1.14
CA VAL A 52 -13.24 15.33 -0.86
C VAL A 52 -12.42 14.87 -2.06
N ARG A 53 -12.89 15.07 -3.27
CA ARG A 53 -12.11 14.80 -4.50
C ARG A 53 -10.90 15.70 -4.64
N LEU A 54 -11.05 16.98 -4.31
CA LEU A 54 -9.93 17.93 -4.28
C LEU A 54 -8.90 17.50 -3.22
N ALA A 55 -9.38 17.08 -2.04
CA ALA A 55 -8.52 16.52 -0.99
C ALA A 55 -7.73 15.30 -1.47
N ASN A 56 -8.38 14.33 -2.14
CA ASN A 56 -7.69 13.19 -2.72
C ASN A 56 -6.56 13.61 -3.68
N ARG A 57 -6.84 14.59 -4.53
CA ARG A 57 -5.84 15.11 -5.47
C ARG A 57 -4.69 15.80 -4.73
N ALA A 58 -4.97 16.61 -3.72
CA ALA A 58 -3.96 17.28 -2.92
C ALA A 58 -3.03 16.30 -2.21
N VAL A 59 -3.58 15.20 -1.64
CA VAL A 59 -2.78 14.13 -1.02
C VAL A 59 -1.87 13.45 -2.07
N LEU A 60 -2.42 13.09 -3.24
CA LEU A 60 -1.63 12.47 -4.32
C LEU A 60 -0.52 13.39 -4.84
N GLU A 61 -0.80 14.69 -5.03
CA GLU A 61 0.18 15.69 -5.47
C GLU A 61 1.28 15.87 -4.42
N ARG A 62 0.92 15.88 -3.14
CA ARG A 62 1.88 16.00 -2.04
C ARG A 62 2.77 14.76 -1.93
N ALA A 63 2.22 13.55 -2.10
CA ALA A 63 2.97 12.31 -2.14
C ALA A 63 3.94 12.25 -3.34
N ALA A 64 3.51 12.77 -4.50
CA ALA A 64 4.35 12.80 -5.70
C ALA A 64 5.51 13.82 -5.61
N ALA A 65 5.34 14.89 -4.79
CA ALA A 65 6.35 15.94 -4.62
C ALA A 65 7.48 15.56 -3.64
N ASP A 66 7.28 14.56 -2.79
CA ASP A 66 8.23 14.15 -1.75
C ASP A 66 8.34 12.62 -1.68
N PRO A 67 9.45 12.02 -2.12
CA PRO A 67 9.62 10.57 -2.11
C PRO A 67 9.48 9.91 -0.72
N GLU A 68 9.74 10.65 0.37
CA GLU A 68 9.57 10.16 1.74
C GLU A 68 8.08 9.96 2.12
N LEU A 69 7.17 10.59 1.36
CA LEU A 69 5.72 10.50 1.52
C LEU A 69 5.07 9.53 0.52
N SER A 70 5.87 8.76 -0.21
CA SER A 70 5.37 7.81 -1.19
C SER A 70 4.48 6.76 -0.54
N GLY A 71 3.25 6.57 -1.07
CA GLY A 71 2.29 5.62 -0.54
C GLY A 71 1.54 6.10 0.71
N MET A 72 1.67 7.37 1.10
CA MET A 72 0.82 7.94 2.14
C MET A 72 -0.65 7.97 1.69
N GLY A 73 -1.53 7.81 2.63
CA GLY A 73 -2.98 7.91 2.42
C GLY A 73 -3.69 8.25 3.71
N THR A 74 -5.00 8.42 3.65
CA THR A 74 -5.81 8.69 4.83
C THR A 74 -7.24 8.24 4.60
N THR A 75 -7.93 7.86 5.68
CA THR A 75 -9.39 7.81 5.70
C THR A 75 -9.94 9.23 5.66
N LEU A 76 -11.22 9.39 5.47
CA LEU A 76 -11.90 10.66 5.70
C LEU A 76 -13.39 10.42 5.90
N CYS A 77 -13.93 10.95 7.00
CA CYS A 77 -15.35 11.15 7.15
C CYS A 77 -15.66 12.64 7.36
N ALA A 78 -16.73 13.13 6.77
CA ALA A 78 -17.14 14.51 6.92
C ALA A 78 -18.66 14.65 6.97
N LEU A 79 -19.11 15.70 7.68
CA LEU A 79 -20.49 16.15 7.78
C LEU A 79 -20.54 17.62 7.40
N ALA A 80 -21.52 18.00 6.58
CA ALA A 80 -21.74 19.41 6.22
C ALA A 80 -23.22 19.79 6.26
N VAL A 81 -23.50 21.03 6.62
CA VAL A 81 -24.83 21.63 6.45
C VAL A 81 -24.97 22.03 5.00
N VAL A 82 -26.09 21.62 4.38
CA VAL A 82 -26.36 21.86 2.96
C VAL A 82 -27.84 22.25 2.75
N ASP A 83 -28.13 22.86 1.62
CA ASP A 83 -29.53 23.10 1.21
C ASP A 83 -30.24 21.76 1.00
N GLY A 84 -31.40 21.59 1.59
CA GLY A 84 -32.23 20.41 1.43
C GLY A 84 -32.97 20.33 0.12
N PRO A 85 -33.85 19.34 -0.04
CA PRO A 85 -34.68 19.16 -1.22
C PRO A 85 -35.52 20.40 -1.50
N GLY A 86 -35.16 21.18 -2.49
CA GLY A 86 -35.84 22.46 -2.86
C GLY A 86 -34.84 23.56 -3.17
N GLY A 87 -33.56 23.36 -2.89
CA GLY A 87 -32.50 24.34 -3.16
C GLY A 87 -32.53 25.53 -2.21
N GLN A 88 -31.87 26.63 -2.59
CA GLN A 88 -31.77 27.82 -1.76
C GLN A 88 -33.14 28.30 -1.22
N GLY A 89 -33.24 28.33 0.12
CA GLY A 89 -34.50 28.70 0.83
C GLY A 89 -35.40 27.50 1.13
N GLY A 90 -35.01 26.29 0.83
CA GLY A 90 -35.60 25.05 1.36
C GLY A 90 -35.17 24.76 2.79
N PRO A 91 -35.70 23.70 3.43
CA PRO A 91 -35.20 23.26 4.71
C PRO A 91 -33.77 22.75 4.56
N ASP A 92 -32.93 23.05 5.55
CA ASP A 92 -31.56 22.53 5.60
C ASP A 92 -31.50 20.99 5.58
N ALA A 93 -30.42 20.44 5.07
CA ALA A 93 -30.08 19.04 5.12
C ALA A 93 -28.65 18.84 5.64
N LEU A 94 -28.32 17.64 6.03
CA LEU A 94 -26.98 17.26 6.42
C LEU A 94 -26.41 16.31 5.38
N ALA A 95 -25.34 16.71 4.74
CA ALA A 95 -24.57 15.84 3.85
C ALA A 95 -23.48 15.13 4.65
N VAL A 96 -23.38 13.82 4.48
CA VAL A 96 -22.30 12.99 5.05
C VAL A 96 -21.54 12.34 3.92
N VAL A 97 -20.21 12.25 4.05
CA VAL A 97 -19.35 11.48 3.15
C VAL A 97 -18.43 10.59 3.98
N ASN A 98 -18.07 9.44 3.40
CA ASN A 98 -17.10 8.53 3.98
C ASN A 98 -16.21 7.87 2.92
N ILE A 99 -14.94 7.74 3.25
CA ILE A 99 -13.95 6.90 2.57
C ILE A 99 -12.94 6.38 3.59
N GLY A 100 -12.81 5.07 3.72
CA GLY A 100 -12.05 4.42 4.78
C GLY A 100 -12.95 3.81 5.83
N ASP A 101 -12.42 3.54 7.00
CA ASP A 101 -13.11 2.93 8.13
C ASP A 101 -13.33 3.87 9.32
N SER A 102 -12.95 5.16 9.21
CA SER A 102 -13.47 6.19 10.12
C SER A 102 -14.99 6.24 10.03
N ARG A 103 -15.66 6.51 11.13
CA ARG A 103 -17.13 6.36 11.22
C ARG A 103 -17.85 7.65 11.52
N VAL A 104 -19.09 7.72 11.02
CA VAL A 104 -20.11 8.71 11.40
C VAL A 104 -21.27 8.00 12.07
N TYR A 105 -21.56 8.40 13.29
CA TYR A 105 -22.75 7.96 14.02
C TYR A 105 -23.74 9.10 14.19
N ARG A 106 -25.02 8.78 14.30
CA ARG A 106 -26.08 9.68 14.72
C ARG A 106 -26.72 9.12 16.00
N LEU A 107 -26.76 9.91 17.05
CA LEU A 107 -27.58 9.68 18.22
C LEU A 107 -28.83 10.55 18.12
N ASP A 108 -29.97 9.93 18.14
CA ASP A 108 -31.28 10.59 18.21
C ASP A 108 -32.16 9.95 19.29
N ALA A 109 -33.42 10.40 19.39
CA ALA A 109 -34.34 9.86 20.39
C ALA A 109 -34.67 8.34 20.21
N GLY A 110 -34.29 7.74 19.09
CA GLY A 110 -34.39 6.30 18.82
C GLY A 110 -33.14 5.51 19.20
N GLY A 111 -32.05 6.17 19.57
CA GLY A 111 -30.77 5.57 19.95
C GLY A 111 -29.63 5.90 18.98
N LEU A 112 -28.50 5.23 19.18
CA LEU A 112 -27.31 5.37 18.34
C LEU A 112 -27.47 4.55 17.05
N VAL A 113 -27.19 5.18 15.92
CA VAL A 113 -27.20 4.53 14.61
C VAL A 113 -25.91 4.90 13.85
N ARG A 114 -25.21 3.92 13.33
CA ARG A 114 -24.08 4.15 12.43
C ARG A 114 -24.60 4.60 11.06
N VAL A 115 -24.13 5.75 10.59
CA VAL A 115 -24.50 6.34 9.29
C VAL A 115 -23.61 5.79 8.18
N SER A 116 -22.30 5.71 8.42
CA SER A 116 -21.31 5.29 7.43
C SER A 116 -21.06 3.80 7.45
N ASP A 117 -20.65 3.25 6.31
CA ASP A 117 -20.17 1.89 6.16
C ASP A 117 -18.64 1.88 6.08
N ASP A 118 -18.00 0.93 6.76
CA ASP A 118 -16.54 0.81 6.73
C ASP A 118 -16.07 0.28 5.38
N HIS A 119 -15.00 0.86 4.85
CA HIS A 119 -14.30 0.39 3.67
C HIS A 119 -13.06 -0.42 4.08
N SER A 120 -13.28 -1.54 4.74
CA SER A 120 -12.25 -2.50 5.14
C SER A 120 -12.53 -3.88 4.54
N LEU A 121 -11.48 -4.71 4.43
CA LEU A 121 -11.59 -6.08 3.93
C LEU A 121 -12.62 -6.88 4.73
N VAL A 122 -12.57 -6.78 6.06
CA VAL A 122 -13.48 -7.54 6.93
C VAL A 122 -14.92 -7.05 6.81
N ALA A 123 -15.15 -5.75 6.61
CA ALA A 123 -16.49 -5.23 6.37
C ALA A 123 -17.06 -5.73 5.02
N ASP A 124 -16.22 -5.86 3.99
CA ASP A 124 -16.61 -6.45 2.70
C ASP A 124 -16.98 -7.93 2.86
N LEU A 125 -16.20 -8.71 3.66
CA LEU A 125 -16.49 -10.13 3.94
C LEU A 125 -17.77 -10.31 4.76
N VAL A 126 -18.04 -9.42 5.73
CA VAL A 126 -19.32 -9.44 6.48
C VAL A 126 -20.49 -9.16 5.54
N ARG A 127 -20.39 -8.18 4.65
CA ARG A 127 -21.43 -7.88 3.64
C ARG A 127 -21.66 -9.02 2.65
N ALA A 128 -20.61 -9.76 2.32
CA ALA A 128 -20.69 -10.96 1.50
C ALA A 128 -21.28 -12.18 2.25
N GLY A 129 -21.43 -12.10 3.57
CA GLY A 129 -21.85 -13.22 4.43
C GLY A 129 -20.78 -14.27 4.66
N GLU A 130 -19.51 -13.92 4.43
CA GLU A 130 -18.36 -14.81 4.63
C GLU A 130 -17.81 -14.75 6.06
N LEU A 131 -18.06 -13.64 6.77
CA LEU A 131 -17.74 -13.47 8.19
C LEU A 131 -18.96 -12.95 8.95
N THR A 132 -19.06 -13.32 10.22
CA THR A 132 -19.95 -12.65 11.16
C THR A 132 -19.28 -11.36 11.67
N PRO A 133 -20.05 -10.39 12.23
CA PRO A 133 -19.46 -9.20 12.85
C PRO A 133 -18.46 -9.51 13.96
N ASP A 134 -18.73 -10.53 14.77
CA ASP A 134 -17.86 -10.94 15.88
C ASP A 134 -16.54 -11.53 15.37
N GLU A 135 -16.57 -12.31 14.29
CA GLU A 135 -15.36 -12.84 13.64
C GLU A 135 -14.54 -11.71 12.99
N ALA A 136 -15.21 -10.74 12.40
CA ALA A 136 -14.55 -9.57 11.79
C ALA A 136 -13.80 -8.73 12.84
N ALA A 137 -14.37 -8.52 14.02
CA ALA A 137 -13.78 -7.72 15.08
C ALA A 137 -12.42 -8.25 15.58
N VAL A 138 -12.20 -9.58 15.53
CA VAL A 138 -10.95 -10.23 15.97
C VAL A 138 -10.08 -10.71 14.79
N HIS A 139 -10.46 -10.39 13.55
CA HIS A 139 -9.77 -10.90 12.36
C HIS A 139 -8.36 -10.30 12.23
N PRO A 140 -7.33 -11.09 11.87
CA PRO A 140 -5.96 -10.59 11.74
C PRO A 140 -5.78 -9.47 10.69
N GLN A 141 -6.69 -9.39 9.73
CA GLN A 141 -6.67 -8.41 8.65
C GLN A 141 -7.76 -7.33 8.80
N ARG A 142 -8.26 -7.09 10.02
CA ARG A 142 -9.33 -6.12 10.26
C ARG A 142 -8.96 -4.68 9.86
N ASN A 143 -7.68 -4.33 9.94
CA ASN A 143 -7.18 -2.99 9.61
C ASN A 143 -6.80 -2.82 8.11
N ILE A 144 -7.13 -3.79 7.23
CA ILE A 144 -6.87 -3.64 5.79
C ILE A 144 -7.99 -2.82 5.16
N LEU A 145 -7.65 -1.60 4.75
CA LEU A 145 -8.56 -0.72 4.04
C LEU A 145 -8.72 -1.16 2.57
N THR A 146 -9.95 -1.13 2.07
CA THR A 146 -10.27 -1.35 0.66
C THR A 146 -10.43 -0.05 -0.12
N ARG A 147 -10.61 1.09 0.59
CA ARG A 147 -10.67 2.44 0.01
C ARG A 147 -10.05 3.46 0.95
N ALA A 148 -9.24 4.39 0.41
CA ALA A 148 -8.65 5.51 1.13
C ALA A 148 -8.29 6.64 0.17
N LEU A 149 -8.14 7.86 0.68
CA LEU A 149 -7.59 8.99 -0.07
C LEU A 149 -6.08 8.84 -0.25
N GLY A 150 -5.55 9.34 -1.36
CA GLY A 150 -4.11 9.30 -1.66
C GLY A 150 -3.63 8.01 -2.31
N ILE A 151 -4.49 6.99 -2.47
CA ILE A 151 -4.13 5.69 -3.06
C ILE A 151 -4.56 5.60 -4.52
N GLU A 152 -5.83 5.87 -4.82
CA GLU A 152 -6.37 5.84 -6.16
C GLU A 152 -6.60 7.25 -6.69
N ALA A 153 -6.39 7.45 -8.01
CA ALA A 153 -6.63 8.76 -8.63
C ALA A 153 -8.12 9.16 -8.61
N ASP A 154 -9.00 8.17 -8.56
CA ASP A 154 -10.45 8.34 -8.62
C ASP A 154 -11.17 7.34 -7.69
N PRO A 155 -11.08 7.55 -6.36
CA PRO A 155 -11.70 6.66 -5.41
C PRO A 155 -13.22 6.78 -5.45
N THR A 156 -13.90 5.67 -5.12
CA THR A 156 -15.34 5.72 -4.86
C THR A 156 -15.57 6.26 -3.45
N ILE A 157 -16.31 7.37 -3.35
CA ILE A 157 -16.70 8.04 -2.11
C ILE A 157 -18.15 7.69 -1.82
N ASP A 158 -18.46 7.24 -0.63
CA ASP A 158 -19.85 7.03 -0.23
C ASP A 158 -20.43 8.31 0.37
N SER A 159 -21.70 8.62 0.07
CA SER A 159 -22.34 9.83 0.51
C SER A 159 -23.80 9.60 0.91
N TRP A 160 -24.27 10.40 1.86
CA TRP A 160 -25.64 10.40 2.38
C TRP A 160 -26.17 11.84 2.44
N GLU A 161 -27.48 11.97 2.46
CA GLU A 161 -28.17 13.21 2.74
C GLU A 161 -29.27 12.91 3.76
N LEU A 162 -29.24 13.60 4.88
CA LEU A 162 -30.05 13.32 6.04
C LEU A 162 -30.85 14.58 6.43
N PRO A 163 -32.12 14.46 6.80
CA PRO A 163 -32.84 15.58 7.39
C PRO A 163 -32.29 15.82 8.80
N PRO A 164 -31.95 17.08 9.15
CA PRO A 164 -31.59 17.42 10.52
C PRO A 164 -32.82 17.40 11.41
N ALA A 165 -32.65 17.15 12.69
CA ALA A 165 -33.68 17.42 13.67
C ALA A 165 -33.07 17.92 14.98
N LEU A 166 -33.79 18.79 15.64
CA LEU A 166 -33.37 19.40 16.89
C LEU A 166 -32.95 18.34 17.92
N GLY A 167 -31.77 18.50 18.47
CA GLY A 167 -31.19 17.61 19.48
C GLY A 167 -30.49 16.37 18.94
N ASP A 168 -30.43 16.17 17.60
CA ASP A 168 -29.58 15.13 17.04
C ASP A 168 -28.11 15.43 17.34
N ARG A 169 -27.34 14.39 17.69
CA ARG A 169 -25.90 14.48 17.83
C ARG A 169 -25.22 13.56 16.84
N PHE A 170 -24.28 14.11 16.12
CA PHE A 170 -23.42 13.35 15.24
C PHE A 170 -22.04 13.21 15.85
N LEU A 171 -21.48 12.01 15.78
CA LEU A 171 -20.09 11.72 16.15
C LEU A 171 -19.34 11.29 14.90
N LEU A 172 -18.26 11.99 14.59
CA LEU A 172 -17.26 11.60 13.60
C LEU A 172 -16.05 11.11 14.39
N CYS A 173 -15.52 9.93 14.09
CA CYS A 173 -14.39 9.38 14.83
C CYS A 173 -13.49 8.49 14.01
N SER A 174 -12.19 8.39 14.41
CA SER A 174 -11.26 7.39 13.93
C SER A 174 -11.53 6.03 14.59
N ASP A 175 -10.88 4.99 14.09
CA ASP A 175 -11.06 3.61 14.54
C ASP A 175 -10.57 3.39 15.97
N GLY A 176 -9.59 4.16 16.45
CA GLY A 176 -9.12 4.11 17.83
C GLY A 176 -10.19 4.40 18.87
N LEU A 177 -11.34 5.00 18.51
CA LEU A 177 -12.45 5.19 19.42
C LEU A 177 -13.31 3.92 19.55
N PHE A 178 -13.82 3.40 18.44
CA PHE A 178 -14.77 2.29 18.44
C PHE A 178 -14.09 0.90 18.52
N ASN A 179 -12.77 0.84 18.43
CA ASN A 179 -12.02 -0.36 18.78
C ASN A 179 -11.88 -0.54 20.30
N GLU A 180 -12.00 0.55 21.09
CA GLU A 180 -11.89 0.53 22.54
C GLU A 180 -13.26 0.63 23.23
N LEU A 181 -14.24 1.33 22.63
CA LEU A 181 -15.57 1.53 23.19
C LEU A 181 -16.63 0.87 22.31
N ASP A 182 -17.51 0.09 22.91
CA ASP A 182 -18.68 -0.47 22.21
C ASP A 182 -19.76 0.60 21.92
N ASP A 183 -20.67 0.29 21.02
CA ASP A 183 -21.74 1.20 20.60
C ASP A 183 -22.66 1.61 21.77
N ALA A 184 -22.85 0.74 22.80
CA ALA A 184 -23.65 1.04 23.96
C ALA A 184 -22.98 2.13 24.83
N ARG A 185 -21.66 1.99 25.00
CA ARG A 185 -20.88 2.98 25.77
C ARG A 185 -20.75 4.30 25.03
N ILE A 186 -20.50 4.26 23.70
CA ILE A 186 -20.52 5.46 22.84
C ILE A 186 -21.86 6.17 22.95
N SER A 187 -22.98 5.44 22.90
CA SER A 187 -24.33 6.00 23.01
C SER A 187 -24.56 6.70 24.35
N GLU A 188 -24.14 6.06 25.45
CA GLU A 188 -24.27 6.63 26.80
C GLU A 188 -23.50 7.95 26.90
N LEU A 189 -22.21 7.94 26.56
CA LEU A 189 -21.35 9.13 26.63
C LEU A 189 -21.82 10.24 25.69
N LEU A 190 -22.21 9.90 24.48
CA LEU A 190 -22.69 10.87 23.49
C LEU A 190 -23.98 11.53 23.92
N GLY A 191 -24.84 10.83 24.69
CA GLY A 191 -26.10 11.32 25.21
C GLY A 191 -26.00 12.18 26.49
N ASP A 192 -24.87 12.17 27.17
CA ASP A 192 -24.71 12.79 28.49
C ASP A 192 -23.92 14.11 28.44
N GLY A 193 -24.50 15.19 28.89
CA GLY A 193 -23.89 16.51 29.03
C GLY A 193 -23.78 17.32 27.72
N PRO A 194 -23.11 18.47 27.75
CA PRO A 194 -23.02 19.38 26.61
C PRO A 194 -22.05 18.87 25.56
N ALA A 195 -22.35 19.07 24.27
CA ALA A 195 -21.60 18.52 23.14
C ALA A 195 -20.10 18.85 23.18
N HIS A 196 -19.73 20.06 23.62
CA HIS A 196 -18.33 20.49 23.69
C HIS A 196 -17.47 19.73 24.72
N GLU A 197 -18.08 19.06 25.72
CA GLU A 197 -17.38 18.24 26.70
C GLU A 197 -17.36 16.76 26.29
N VAL A 198 -18.34 16.32 25.52
CA VAL A 198 -18.56 14.92 25.16
C VAL A 198 -17.39 14.34 24.36
N ALA A 199 -16.88 15.07 23.37
CA ALA A 199 -15.75 14.61 22.57
C ALA A 199 -14.52 14.31 23.43
N GLY A 200 -14.18 15.20 24.38
CA GLY A 200 -13.07 15.00 25.31
C GLY A 200 -13.26 13.81 26.22
N ARG A 201 -14.50 13.54 26.68
CA ARG A 201 -14.81 12.37 27.53
C ARG A 201 -14.71 11.07 26.74
N LEU A 202 -15.22 11.02 25.51
CA LEU A 202 -15.10 9.86 24.62
C LEU A 202 -13.64 9.49 24.40
N VAL A 203 -12.80 10.47 24.05
CA VAL A 203 -11.35 10.26 23.85
C VAL A 203 -10.68 9.80 25.14
N ALA A 204 -10.96 10.46 26.25
CA ALA A 204 -10.34 10.10 27.55
C ALA A 204 -10.67 8.67 27.98
N GLU A 205 -11.91 8.23 27.78
CA GLU A 205 -12.34 6.89 28.14
C GLU A 205 -11.74 5.83 27.21
N ALA A 206 -11.71 6.04 25.90
CA ALA A 206 -11.06 5.12 24.96
C ALA A 206 -9.56 4.95 25.28
N VAL A 207 -8.87 6.03 25.66
CA VAL A 207 -7.47 5.95 26.11
C VAL A 207 -7.32 5.14 27.40
N VAL A 208 -8.29 5.21 28.34
CA VAL A 208 -8.27 4.44 29.60
C VAL A 208 -8.54 2.95 29.34
N GLU A 209 -9.46 2.62 28.42
CA GLU A 209 -9.82 1.23 28.10
C GLU A 209 -8.71 0.49 27.36
N GLY A 210 -7.86 1.18 26.59
CA GLY A 210 -6.73 0.54 25.90
C GLY A 210 -5.75 1.52 25.29
N GLY A 211 -6.25 2.50 24.54
CA GLY A 211 -5.41 3.52 23.90
C GLY A 211 -4.37 2.93 22.93
N HIS A 212 -4.74 1.88 22.20
CA HIS A 212 -3.80 1.16 21.34
C HIS A 212 -3.46 1.94 20.05
N ASP A 213 -4.31 2.92 19.68
CA ASP A 213 -4.12 3.77 18.51
C ASP A 213 -4.41 5.24 18.81
N ASN A 214 -4.23 6.11 17.83
CA ASN A 214 -4.69 7.49 17.89
C ASN A 214 -6.22 7.51 18.03
N VAL A 215 -6.75 8.35 18.92
CA VAL A 215 -8.17 8.44 19.18
C VAL A 215 -8.64 9.85 18.86
N THR A 216 -9.50 9.98 17.86
CA THR A 216 -10.07 11.25 17.46
C THR A 216 -11.61 11.18 17.48
N ALA A 217 -12.23 12.17 18.09
CA ALA A 217 -13.69 12.33 18.13
C ALA A 217 -14.08 13.78 17.90
N LEU A 218 -15.06 13.99 17.03
CA LEU A 218 -15.68 15.28 16.77
C LEU A 218 -17.20 15.15 16.95
N VAL A 219 -17.79 15.96 17.82
CA VAL A 219 -19.23 15.92 18.12
C VAL A 219 -19.90 17.17 17.57
N VAL A 220 -20.94 16.97 16.78
CA VAL A 220 -21.78 18.03 16.18
C VAL A 220 -23.21 17.87 16.70
N GLU A 221 -23.78 18.92 17.28
CA GLU A 221 -25.17 18.93 17.78
C GLU A 221 -26.04 19.83 16.93
N VAL A 222 -27.22 19.35 16.53
CA VAL A 222 -28.24 20.14 15.84
C VAL A 222 -28.97 20.97 16.86
N VAL A 223 -28.69 22.27 16.89
CA VAL A 223 -29.27 23.22 17.88
C VAL A 223 -30.48 23.99 17.35
N ASP A 224 -30.73 23.90 16.03
CA ASP A 224 -31.91 24.47 15.37
C ASP A 224 -32.40 23.50 14.30
N GLY A 225 -33.72 23.38 14.16
CA GLY A 225 -34.32 22.45 13.21
C GLY A 225 -35.70 21.95 13.68
N PRO A 226 -36.36 21.10 12.89
CA PRO A 226 -37.63 20.53 13.24
C PRO A 226 -37.56 19.59 14.43
N GLU A 227 -38.53 19.64 15.32
CA GLU A 227 -38.74 18.58 16.33
C GLU A 227 -39.34 17.36 15.63
N VAL A 228 -38.64 16.24 15.63
CA VAL A 228 -39.08 14.98 15.02
C VAL A 228 -39.15 13.89 16.11
N PRO A 229 -40.37 13.36 16.39
CA PRO A 229 -40.49 12.28 17.36
C PRO A 229 -39.77 10.99 16.88
N PRO A 230 -39.36 10.10 17.80
CA PRO A 230 -38.66 8.87 17.44
C PRO A 230 -39.35 8.05 16.36
N SER A 231 -40.67 7.93 16.42
CA SER A 231 -41.49 7.19 15.46
C SER A 231 -41.58 7.84 14.08
N GLY A 232 -41.18 9.10 13.95
CA GLY A 232 -41.18 9.87 12.71
C GLY A 232 -39.82 9.95 12.02
N ARG A 233 -38.77 9.37 12.62
CA ARG A 233 -37.44 9.39 12.05
C ARG A 233 -37.35 8.48 10.82
N PRO A 234 -36.91 9.00 9.66
CA PRO A 234 -36.62 8.12 8.54
C PRO A 234 -35.39 7.26 8.85
N PRO A 235 -35.34 6.01 8.34
CA PRO A 235 -34.15 5.21 8.41
C PRO A 235 -33.01 5.90 7.67
N ILE A 236 -31.77 5.59 8.06
CA ILE A 236 -30.59 6.02 7.31
C ILE A 236 -30.71 5.46 5.89
N PRO A 237 -30.69 6.29 4.84
CA PRO A 237 -30.75 5.81 3.47
C PRO A 237 -29.49 5.02 3.13
N ALA A 238 -29.58 4.15 2.12
CA ALA A 238 -28.40 3.49 1.60
C ALA A 238 -27.38 4.51 1.07
N ALA A 239 -26.09 4.22 1.25
CA ALA A 239 -25.02 5.03 0.70
C ALA A 239 -25.19 5.26 -0.80
N ARG A 240 -24.87 6.46 -1.27
CA ARG A 240 -24.76 6.77 -2.70
C ARG A 240 -23.28 6.74 -3.06
N PRO A 241 -22.81 5.69 -3.77
CA PRO A 241 -21.43 5.64 -4.21
C PRO A 241 -21.23 6.66 -5.34
N GLU A 242 -20.32 7.60 -5.11
CA GLU A 242 -20.00 8.67 -6.05
C GLU A 242 -18.68 8.35 -6.73
N ARG A 243 -18.71 8.04 -8.04
CA ARG A 243 -17.51 7.96 -8.88
C ARG A 243 -17.34 9.24 -9.68
N ILE A 244 -16.11 9.63 -9.95
CA ILE A 244 -15.85 10.78 -10.82
C ILE A 244 -16.17 10.37 -12.27
N THR A 245 -17.26 10.87 -12.79
CA THR A 245 -17.51 10.93 -14.23
C THR A 245 -17.16 12.33 -14.73
N GLY A 246 -15.90 12.72 -14.61
CA GLY A 246 -15.36 13.91 -15.29
C GLY A 246 -14.83 13.53 -16.66
N PRO A 247 -14.62 14.47 -17.62
CA PRO A 247 -13.95 14.14 -18.85
C PRO A 247 -12.59 13.56 -18.48
N VAL A 248 -12.46 12.26 -18.68
CA VAL A 248 -11.18 11.58 -18.67
C VAL A 248 -10.36 12.30 -19.71
N ARG A 249 -9.45 13.20 -19.30
CA ARG A 249 -8.32 13.50 -20.16
C ARG A 249 -7.74 12.12 -20.44
N SER A 250 -7.92 11.68 -21.67
CA SER A 250 -7.32 10.45 -22.17
C SER A 250 -5.86 10.48 -21.73
N ARG A 251 -5.54 9.72 -20.68
CA ARG A 251 -4.16 9.37 -20.39
C ARG A 251 -3.59 8.89 -21.71
N PRO A 252 -2.43 9.38 -22.15
CA PRO A 252 -1.76 8.73 -23.27
C PRO A 252 -1.76 7.25 -22.91
N LYS A 253 -2.09 6.41 -23.90
CA LYS A 253 -2.22 4.96 -23.80
C LYS A 253 -0.85 4.42 -23.37
N GLY A 254 -0.61 4.44 -22.07
CA GLY A 254 0.64 4.11 -21.42
C GLY A 254 0.31 3.61 -20.03
N ASP A 255 0.64 2.35 -19.87
CA ASP A 255 0.92 1.67 -18.65
C ASP A 255 -0.29 1.10 -17.89
N ASP A 256 -0.75 -0.05 -18.40
CA ASP A 256 -1.28 -1.10 -17.54
C ASP A 256 -0.18 -1.41 -16.49
N PRO A 257 -0.39 -1.19 -15.17
CA PRO A 257 0.61 -1.48 -14.14
C PRO A 257 1.06 -2.94 -14.17
N ARG A 258 0.22 -3.84 -14.69
CA ARG A 258 0.58 -5.25 -14.92
C ARG A 258 1.42 -5.41 -16.20
N ALA A 259 1.26 -4.55 -17.20
CA ALA A 259 2.08 -4.55 -18.38
C ALA A 259 3.47 -3.96 -18.08
N THR A 260 3.56 -2.88 -17.30
CA THR A 260 4.85 -2.31 -16.83
C THR A 260 5.57 -3.27 -15.89
N LEU A 261 4.87 -3.92 -14.97
CA LEU A 261 5.45 -4.95 -14.11
C LEU A 261 5.93 -6.16 -14.92
N ARG A 262 5.14 -6.63 -15.90
CA ARG A 262 5.55 -7.71 -16.84
C ARG A 262 6.74 -7.31 -17.69
N ALA A 263 6.77 -6.08 -18.20
CA ALA A 263 7.89 -5.56 -18.95
C ALA A 263 9.15 -5.41 -18.08
N ALA A 264 9.02 -4.93 -16.84
CA ALA A 264 10.11 -4.85 -15.88
C ALA A 264 10.65 -6.23 -15.50
N ILE A 265 9.78 -7.21 -15.20
CA ILE A 265 10.17 -8.59 -14.94
C ILE A 265 10.83 -9.19 -16.18
N GLY A 266 10.26 -8.98 -17.37
CA GLY A 266 10.86 -9.43 -18.63
C GLY A 266 12.25 -8.85 -18.88
N SER A 267 12.45 -7.56 -18.58
CA SER A 267 13.76 -6.91 -18.69
C SER A 267 14.77 -7.48 -17.71
N VAL A 268 14.39 -7.72 -16.44
CA VAL A 268 15.27 -8.34 -15.44
C VAL A 268 15.65 -9.76 -15.87
N VAL A 269 14.69 -10.56 -16.32
CA VAL A 269 14.94 -11.93 -16.81
C VAL A 269 15.88 -11.90 -18.01
N ALA A 270 15.67 -10.98 -18.97
CA ALA A 270 16.54 -10.84 -20.13
C ALA A 270 17.98 -10.45 -19.74
N VAL A 271 18.15 -9.54 -18.78
CA VAL A 271 19.48 -9.16 -18.27
C VAL A 271 20.16 -10.36 -17.58
N VAL A 272 19.43 -11.12 -16.76
CA VAL A 272 19.96 -12.31 -16.10
C VAL A 272 20.39 -13.35 -17.13
N ILE A 273 19.58 -13.64 -18.15
CA ILE A 273 19.92 -14.58 -19.23
C ILE A 273 21.15 -14.09 -20.00
N ALA A 274 21.20 -12.80 -20.36
CA ALA A 274 22.33 -12.20 -21.04
C ALA A 274 23.63 -12.31 -20.22
N THR A 275 23.53 -12.05 -18.92
CA THR A 275 24.66 -12.17 -17.99
C THR A 275 25.17 -13.62 -17.91
N ILE A 276 24.26 -14.59 -17.78
CA ILE A 276 24.61 -16.01 -17.76
C ILE A 276 25.28 -16.43 -19.09
N LEU A 277 24.75 -15.95 -20.21
CA LEU A 277 25.31 -16.24 -21.54
C LEU A 277 26.73 -15.66 -21.69
N VAL A 278 26.94 -14.42 -21.26
CA VAL A 278 28.26 -13.77 -21.29
C VAL A 278 29.24 -14.50 -20.39
N LEU A 279 28.83 -14.89 -19.18
CA LEU A 279 29.65 -15.67 -18.25
C LEU A 279 30.00 -17.04 -18.81
N SER A 280 29.06 -17.73 -19.45
CA SER A 280 29.29 -19.03 -20.10
C SER A 280 30.31 -18.91 -21.25
N LEU A 281 30.14 -17.89 -22.11
CA LEU A 281 31.08 -17.63 -23.21
C LEU A 281 32.48 -17.29 -22.68
N PHE A 282 32.55 -16.48 -21.62
CA PHE A 282 33.82 -16.10 -21.00
C PHE A 282 34.50 -17.28 -20.25
N ALA A 283 33.73 -18.14 -19.59
CA ALA A 283 34.22 -19.35 -18.93
C ALA A 283 34.77 -20.38 -19.92
N GLY A 284 34.16 -20.48 -21.10
CA GLY A 284 34.59 -21.38 -22.17
C GLY A 284 35.77 -20.87 -22.99
N GLN A 285 36.34 -19.70 -22.69
CA GLN A 285 37.49 -19.14 -23.39
C GLN A 285 38.82 -19.61 -22.77
N GLY A 286 39.77 -19.94 -23.64
CA GLY A 286 41.11 -20.37 -23.26
C GLY A 286 41.27 -21.89 -23.32
N TRP A 287 42.55 -22.29 -23.32
CA TRP A 287 42.99 -23.67 -23.30
C TRP A 287 44.08 -23.81 -22.25
N PHE A 288 44.16 -24.96 -21.58
CA PHE A 288 45.27 -25.26 -20.69
C PHE A 288 45.54 -26.76 -20.61
N ILE A 289 46.79 -27.10 -20.28
CA ILE A 289 47.20 -28.43 -19.99
C ILE A 289 47.19 -28.60 -18.45
N GLY A 290 46.59 -29.65 -17.97
CA GLY A 290 46.47 -29.93 -16.54
C GLY A 290 46.46 -31.41 -16.25
N ASN A 291 46.16 -31.77 -15.00
CA ASN A 291 46.09 -33.14 -14.51
C ASN A 291 44.65 -33.66 -14.60
N ASP A 292 44.49 -34.85 -15.20
CA ASP A 292 43.29 -35.65 -15.17
C ASP A 292 43.65 -37.04 -14.59
N ASP A 293 43.34 -37.25 -13.32
CA ASP A 293 43.52 -38.50 -12.60
C ASP A 293 44.96 -39.10 -12.71
N GLY A 294 45.94 -38.21 -12.78
CA GLY A 294 47.37 -38.61 -12.88
C GLY A 294 47.91 -38.66 -14.32
N ASP A 295 47.10 -38.32 -15.31
CA ASP A 295 47.50 -38.19 -16.72
C ASP A 295 47.53 -36.74 -17.15
N VAL A 296 48.37 -36.42 -18.14
CA VAL A 296 48.41 -35.10 -18.76
C VAL A 296 47.22 -34.96 -19.72
N ALA A 297 46.41 -33.96 -19.50
CA ALA A 297 45.18 -33.71 -20.28
C ALA A 297 45.08 -32.27 -20.73
N VAL A 298 44.29 -32.04 -21.80
CA VAL A 298 43.96 -30.73 -22.34
C VAL A 298 42.52 -30.38 -21.96
N PHE A 299 42.37 -29.20 -21.43
CA PHE A 299 41.08 -28.66 -21.04
C PHE A 299 40.76 -27.37 -21.81
N ARG A 300 39.49 -27.14 -22.02
CA ARG A 300 38.99 -25.88 -22.54
C ARG A 300 38.28 -25.09 -21.45
N GLY A 301 38.63 -23.83 -21.30
CA GLY A 301 38.07 -22.94 -20.27
C GLY A 301 39.16 -22.38 -19.36
N ARG A 302 38.79 -22.00 -18.15
CA ARG A 302 39.69 -21.45 -17.12
C ARG A 302 39.99 -22.49 -16.05
N PRO A 303 41.25 -22.64 -15.61
CA PRO A 303 41.63 -23.67 -14.67
C PRO A 303 40.86 -23.65 -13.34
N SER A 304 40.52 -22.46 -12.83
CA SER A 304 39.76 -22.27 -11.58
C SER A 304 38.23 -22.31 -11.75
N GLY A 305 37.76 -22.56 -12.98
CA GLY A 305 36.32 -22.40 -13.27
C GLY A 305 35.81 -20.96 -13.09
N ILE A 306 34.54 -20.73 -13.30
CA ILE A 306 33.85 -19.48 -12.96
C ILE A 306 32.45 -19.82 -12.45
N LEU A 307 32.14 -19.51 -11.17
CA LEU A 307 30.90 -19.88 -10.50
C LEU A 307 30.67 -21.40 -10.59
N TRP A 308 29.66 -21.82 -11.39
CA TRP A 308 29.31 -23.22 -11.65
C TRP A 308 29.75 -23.73 -13.04
N PHE A 309 30.54 -22.91 -13.78
CA PHE A 309 31.12 -23.31 -15.07
C PHE A 309 32.50 -23.87 -14.88
N ASP A 310 32.63 -25.19 -14.84
CA ASP A 310 33.89 -25.91 -14.74
C ASP A 310 34.54 -26.02 -16.14
N PRO A 311 35.89 -26.14 -16.22
CA PRO A 311 36.57 -26.37 -17.46
C PRO A 311 36.15 -27.70 -18.09
N THR A 312 36.05 -27.74 -19.41
CA THR A 312 35.64 -28.93 -20.14
C THR A 312 36.86 -29.73 -20.53
N PHE A 313 36.91 -31.01 -20.16
CA PHE A 313 37.89 -31.97 -20.68
C PHE A 313 37.75 -32.11 -22.20
N VAL A 314 38.85 -32.05 -22.93
CA VAL A 314 38.87 -32.14 -24.39
C VAL A 314 39.55 -33.37 -24.89
N GLU A 315 40.77 -33.62 -24.45
CA GLU A 315 41.51 -34.84 -24.76
C GLU A 315 42.55 -35.16 -23.69
N GLY A 316 42.72 -36.44 -23.38
CA GLY A 316 43.77 -36.96 -22.51
C GLY A 316 44.91 -37.56 -23.29
N GLY A 317 46.10 -37.45 -22.77
CA GLY A 317 47.26 -38.11 -23.32
C GLY A 317 47.53 -39.39 -22.53
N ASP A 318 48.13 -40.42 -23.20
CA ASP A 318 48.65 -41.61 -22.54
C ASP A 318 49.97 -41.31 -21.77
N LEU A 319 50.12 -40.07 -21.29
CA LEU A 319 51.33 -39.58 -20.66
C LEU A 319 51.08 -39.38 -19.14
N ARG A 320 51.65 -40.29 -18.34
CA ARG A 320 51.57 -40.20 -16.88
C ARG A 320 52.37 -39.01 -16.35
N ILE A 321 51.79 -38.18 -15.52
CA ILE A 321 52.45 -37.04 -14.85
C ILE A 321 53.67 -37.55 -14.05
N SER A 322 53.61 -38.75 -13.47
CA SER A 322 54.70 -39.36 -12.70
C SER A 322 55.98 -39.66 -13.51
N ARG A 323 55.88 -39.66 -14.84
CA ARG A 323 57.04 -39.88 -15.75
C ARG A 323 57.73 -38.58 -16.17
N LEU A 324 57.13 -37.46 -15.90
CA LEU A 324 57.69 -36.15 -16.22
C LEU A 324 58.81 -35.79 -15.22
N ASP A 325 59.76 -34.99 -15.68
CA ASP A 325 60.75 -34.37 -14.79
C ASP A 325 60.04 -33.43 -13.78
N ASP A 326 60.74 -33.13 -12.68
CA ASP A 326 60.13 -32.40 -11.55
C ASP A 326 59.63 -31.01 -11.94
N SER A 327 60.30 -30.32 -12.90
CA SER A 327 59.92 -28.98 -13.32
C SER A 327 58.67 -29.01 -14.20
N THR A 328 58.60 -29.91 -15.16
CA THR A 328 57.43 -30.09 -16.05
C THR A 328 56.24 -30.63 -15.27
N ARG A 329 56.47 -31.54 -14.31
CA ARG A 329 55.43 -32.05 -13.41
C ARG A 329 54.79 -30.93 -12.60
N ALA A 330 55.60 -30.07 -12.00
CA ALA A 330 55.12 -28.96 -11.23
C ALA A 330 54.27 -28.01 -12.10
N ALA A 331 54.74 -27.67 -13.31
CA ALA A 331 54.03 -26.82 -14.23
C ALA A 331 52.67 -27.40 -14.66
N VAL A 332 52.56 -28.69 -14.95
CA VAL A 332 51.31 -29.38 -15.31
C VAL A 332 50.33 -29.39 -14.13
N LEU A 333 50.81 -29.56 -12.91
CA LEU A 333 49.99 -29.53 -11.69
C LEU A 333 49.47 -28.13 -11.37
N GLU A 334 50.24 -27.06 -11.70
CA GLU A 334 49.82 -25.68 -11.59
C GLU A 334 48.96 -25.20 -12.78
N THR A 335 48.85 -26.03 -13.83
CA THR A 335 48.24 -25.80 -15.12
C THR A 335 49.03 -24.88 -16.07
N ILE A 336 49.20 -25.33 -17.30
CA ILE A 336 49.93 -24.58 -18.35
C ILE A 336 48.93 -23.92 -19.30
N PRO A 337 48.75 -22.61 -19.28
CA PRO A 337 47.87 -21.93 -20.23
C PRO A 337 48.45 -21.99 -21.66
N VAL A 338 47.60 -22.25 -22.65
CA VAL A 338 47.98 -22.31 -24.07
C VAL A 338 46.98 -21.55 -24.92
N GLY A 339 47.41 -21.03 -26.05
CA GLY A 339 46.53 -20.21 -26.91
C GLY A 339 45.58 -21.06 -27.75
N THR A 340 45.99 -22.27 -28.15
CA THR A 340 45.20 -23.13 -29.04
C THR A 340 45.37 -24.61 -28.71
N LEU A 341 44.42 -25.43 -29.17
CA LEU A 341 44.50 -26.89 -29.01
C LEU A 341 45.75 -27.47 -29.70
N GLU A 342 46.17 -26.92 -30.86
CA GLU A 342 47.37 -27.38 -31.59
C GLU A 342 48.64 -27.07 -30.82
N GLU A 343 48.68 -25.96 -30.09
CA GLU A 343 49.79 -25.60 -29.23
C GLU A 343 49.88 -26.58 -28.02
N ALA A 344 48.75 -26.92 -27.41
CA ALA A 344 48.69 -27.92 -26.33
C ALA A 344 49.24 -29.27 -26.80
N ARG A 345 48.81 -29.73 -27.99
CA ARG A 345 49.28 -31.00 -28.56
C ARG A 345 50.80 -31.01 -28.85
N ARG A 346 51.30 -29.90 -29.39
CA ARG A 346 52.78 -29.78 -29.64
C ARG A 346 53.58 -29.81 -28.35
N LEU A 347 53.11 -29.19 -27.28
CA LEU A 347 53.76 -29.22 -25.98
C LEU A 347 53.74 -30.63 -25.39
N ILE A 348 52.63 -31.35 -25.46
CA ILE A 348 52.54 -32.73 -24.99
C ILE A 348 53.43 -33.66 -25.81
N GLU A 349 53.57 -33.50 -27.12
CA GLU A 349 54.53 -34.24 -27.94
C GLU A 349 55.97 -33.93 -27.55
N GLY A 350 56.28 -32.67 -27.23
CA GLY A 350 57.57 -32.28 -26.68
C GLY A 350 57.89 -32.99 -25.38
N PHE A 351 56.92 -33.14 -24.46
CA PHE A 351 57.08 -33.90 -23.23
C PHE A 351 57.34 -35.39 -23.49
N ARG A 352 56.69 -35.99 -24.54
CA ARG A 352 56.92 -37.39 -24.92
C ARG A 352 58.31 -37.60 -25.53
N SER A 353 58.80 -36.69 -26.37
CA SER A 353 60.11 -36.82 -26.99
C SER A 353 61.27 -36.76 -25.97
N HIS A 354 61.18 -35.91 -24.97
CA HIS A 354 62.13 -35.85 -23.89
C HIS A 354 62.20 -37.11 -23.03
N LEU A 355 61.13 -37.90 -22.93
CA LEU A 355 61.07 -39.16 -22.22
C LEU A 355 61.63 -40.35 -23.04
N SER A 356 61.66 -40.26 -24.38
CA SER A 356 62.18 -41.29 -25.23
C SER A 356 63.70 -41.20 -25.37
N ASP A 357 64.29 -40.06 -24.99
CA ASP A 357 65.75 -39.81 -25.05
C ASP A 357 66.46 -40.08 -23.70
N GLN A 358 65.75 -40.53 -22.66
CA GLN A 358 66.25 -40.97 -21.37
C GLN A 358 66.12 -42.50 -21.24
#